data_c8a3de4e0e92bb6a88501430e6d7d22d
#
_entry.id   c8a3de4e0e92bb6a88501430e6d7d22d
#
_cell.length_a   1.000
_cell.length_b   1.000
_cell.length_c   1.000
_cell.angle_alpha   90.00
_cell.angle_beta   90.00
_cell.angle_gamma   90.00
#
_symmetry.space_group_name_H-M   'P 1'
#
loop_
_entity.id
_entity.type
_entity.pdbx_description
1 polymer ?
#
loop_
_entity_poly.entity_id
_entity_poly.type
_entity_poly.pdbx_seq_one_letter_code
_entity_poly.pdbx_strand_id
1 'polypeptide(L)'
;MNIILFGPPGAGKGTQADNIVSFFKLHKVSTGDLLRFETSKKTNLGNKIKSLIEKGSFVSDEIINDLIEKILSDKKYYNRLIFDGYPRNLDQAMNLDLLIKKYNQKISCVISLNVEKEIVVKRILGRQTCNKCGLIFNEYFKPANDKNHSCGTKYLAKRSDDKEEVILKRYDTYLEKTLPIIKHYKKLNLLHEIEGKIGIEQIFVKIRGIIASLEG
;
A
#
# COMPACT_ATOMS: atom_id res chain seq x y z
N MET A 1 15.72 4.05 -7.27
CA MET A 1 14.50 3.58 -7.97
C MET A 1 13.25 3.97 -7.22
N ASN A 2 12.12 4.25 -7.89
CA ASN A 2 10.81 4.36 -7.26
C ASN A 2 9.92 3.23 -7.79
N ILE A 3 9.18 2.59 -6.89
CA ILE A 3 8.37 1.40 -7.17
C ILE A 3 6.93 1.70 -6.77
N ILE A 4 5.96 1.27 -7.58
CA ILE A 4 4.54 1.33 -7.22
C ILE A 4 4.01 -0.08 -6.96
N LEU A 5 3.29 -0.28 -5.87
CA LEU A 5 2.59 -1.53 -5.57
C LEU A 5 1.08 -1.37 -5.77
N PHE A 6 0.55 -2.09 -6.75
CA PHE A 6 -0.88 -2.26 -6.98
C PHE A 6 -1.40 -3.59 -6.45
N GLY A 7 -2.69 -3.64 -6.31
CA GLY A 7 -3.45 -4.81 -5.90
C GLY A 7 -4.66 -4.42 -5.05
N PRO A 8 -5.69 -5.26 -4.94
CA PRO A 8 -6.87 -4.97 -4.15
C PRO A 8 -6.54 -4.76 -2.66
N PRO A 9 -7.44 -4.17 -1.87
CA PRO A 9 -7.29 -4.14 -0.42
C PRO A 9 -7.06 -5.58 0.08
N GLY A 10 -6.15 -5.78 1.04
CA GLY A 10 -5.84 -7.13 1.54
C GLY A 10 -4.95 -8.01 0.65
N ALA A 11 -4.50 -7.54 -0.51
CA ALA A 11 -3.60 -8.30 -1.40
C ALA A 11 -2.22 -8.62 -0.80
N GLY A 12 -1.84 -7.97 0.31
CA GLY A 12 -0.53 -8.15 0.93
C GLY A 12 0.49 -7.08 0.55
N LYS A 13 0.06 -5.99 -0.12
CA LYS A 13 0.95 -4.88 -0.52
C LYS A 13 1.82 -4.37 0.62
N GLY A 14 1.22 -4.06 1.78
CA GLY A 14 1.96 -3.54 2.94
C GLY A 14 3.04 -4.49 3.42
N THR A 15 2.75 -5.80 3.49
CA THR A 15 3.73 -6.82 3.87
C THR A 15 4.88 -6.89 2.87
N GLN A 16 4.58 -6.85 1.57
CA GLN A 16 5.62 -6.85 0.54
C GLN A 16 6.40 -5.53 0.52
N ALA A 17 5.73 -4.39 0.75
CA ALA A 17 6.40 -3.10 0.89
C ALA A 17 7.42 -3.12 2.03
N ASP A 18 7.05 -3.68 3.19
CA ASP A 18 7.96 -3.78 4.35
C ASP A 18 9.18 -4.68 4.04
N ASN A 19 8.96 -5.82 3.36
CA ASN A 19 10.05 -6.70 2.90
C ASN A 19 10.98 -5.98 1.90
N ILE A 20 10.42 -5.26 0.93
CA ILE A 20 11.17 -4.51 -0.09
C ILE A 20 11.98 -3.38 0.59
N VAL A 21 11.36 -2.62 1.49
CA VAL A 21 12.01 -1.55 2.24
C VAL A 21 13.20 -2.08 3.03
N SER A 22 13.00 -3.18 3.74
CA SER A 22 14.05 -3.81 4.54
C SER A 22 15.24 -4.27 3.69
N PHE A 23 14.95 -4.91 2.54
CA PHE A 23 15.97 -5.52 1.69
C PHE A 23 16.71 -4.48 0.82
N PHE A 24 15.98 -3.59 0.14
CA PHE A 24 16.53 -2.61 -0.81
C PHE A 24 16.79 -1.24 -0.19
N LYS A 25 16.54 -1.07 1.13
CA LYS A 25 16.73 0.21 1.86
C LYS A 25 15.96 1.37 1.23
N LEU A 26 14.75 1.11 0.75
CA LEU A 26 13.83 2.12 0.23
C LEU A 26 13.04 2.78 1.35
N HIS A 27 12.32 3.85 1.05
CA HIS A 27 11.38 4.51 1.95
C HIS A 27 9.94 4.21 1.52
N LYS A 28 9.12 3.68 2.45
CA LYS A 28 7.72 3.38 2.18
C LYS A 28 6.85 4.62 2.28
N VAL A 29 6.09 4.89 1.23
CA VAL A 29 5.05 5.90 1.17
C VAL A 29 3.70 5.17 1.14
N SER A 30 3.09 5.00 2.30
CA SER A 30 1.77 4.40 2.44
C SER A 30 0.73 5.47 2.70
N THR A 31 -0.13 5.76 1.72
CA THR A 31 -1.21 6.75 1.91
C THR A 31 -2.15 6.35 3.05
N GLY A 32 -2.41 5.05 3.22
CA GLY A 32 -3.21 4.58 4.34
C GLY A 32 -2.57 4.87 5.71
N ASP A 33 -1.24 4.75 5.84
CA ASP A 33 -0.53 5.04 7.09
C ASP A 33 -0.43 6.54 7.33
N LEU A 34 -0.16 7.33 6.28
CA LEU A 34 -0.16 8.80 6.34
C LEU A 34 -1.51 9.34 6.83
N LEU A 35 -2.60 8.85 6.27
CA LEU A 35 -3.95 9.25 6.68
C LEU A 35 -4.28 8.82 8.11
N ARG A 36 -3.92 7.60 8.52
CA ARG A 36 -4.09 7.15 9.91
C ARG A 36 -3.27 8.01 10.89
N PHE A 37 -2.07 8.40 10.51
CA PHE A 37 -1.27 9.33 11.31
C PHE A 37 -1.96 10.69 11.44
N GLU A 38 -2.53 11.25 10.36
CA GLU A 38 -3.31 12.49 10.44
C GLU A 38 -4.54 12.34 11.35
N THR A 39 -5.25 11.19 11.32
CA THR A 39 -6.38 10.96 12.21
C THR A 39 -5.98 10.91 13.69
N SER A 40 -4.75 10.49 14.01
CA SER A 40 -4.26 10.42 15.39
C SER A 40 -4.02 11.79 16.01
N LYS A 41 -3.82 12.85 15.21
CA LYS A 41 -3.61 14.23 15.67
C LYS A 41 -4.87 14.89 16.23
N LYS A 42 -6.05 14.28 16.09
CA LYS A 42 -7.35 14.80 16.59
C LYS A 42 -7.70 16.22 16.12
N THR A 43 -7.20 16.63 14.96
CA THR A 43 -7.55 17.90 14.32
C THR A 43 -8.90 17.80 13.59
N ASN A 44 -9.51 18.93 13.21
CA ASN A 44 -10.72 18.93 12.37
C ASN A 44 -10.52 18.15 11.06
N LEU A 45 -9.36 18.30 10.43
CA LEU A 45 -8.97 17.53 9.25
C LEU A 45 -8.87 16.04 9.58
N GLY A 46 -8.21 15.68 10.68
CA GLY A 46 -8.07 14.29 11.12
C GLY A 46 -9.43 13.61 11.38
N ASN A 47 -10.38 14.31 12.00
CA ASN A 47 -11.73 13.80 12.24
C ASN A 47 -12.51 13.59 10.94
N LYS A 48 -12.40 14.51 9.98
CA LYS A 48 -12.99 14.36 8.63
C LYS A 48 -12.40 13.17 7.90
N ILE A 49 -11.08 13.01 7.90
CA ILE A 49 -10.38 11.87 7.29
C ILE A 49 -10.83 10.56 7.95
N LYS A 50 -10.95 10.51 9.29
CA LYS A 50 -11.40 9.33 10.03
C LYS A 50 -12.78 8.87 9.56
N SER A 51 -13.76 9.78 9.47
CA SER A 51 -15.12 9.46 8.98
C SER A 51 -15.12 8.89 7.56
N LEU A 52 -14.27 9.40 6.66
CA LEU A 52 -14.14 8.88 5.30
C LEU A 52 -13.54 7.47 5.27
N ILE A 53 -12.48 7.23 6.05
CA ILE A 53 -11.83 5.92 6.15
C ILE A 53 -12.80 4.85 6.67
N GLU A 54 -13.56 5.16 7.73
CA GLU A 54 -14.53 4.25 8.35
C GLU A 54 -15.66 3.85 7.39
N LYS A 55 -16.01 4.74 6.46
CA LYS A 55 -16.99 4.48 5.38
C LYS A 55 -16.38 3.82 4.13
N GLY A 56 -15.07 3.57 4.13
CA GLY A 56 -14.34 3.05 2.96
C GLY A 56 -14.30 4.02 1.77
N SER A 57 -14.54 5.31 2.00
CA SER A 57 -14.51 6.35 0.99
C SER A 57 -13.09 6.90 0.79
N PHE A 58 -12.80 7.48 -0.39
CA PHE A 58 -11.54 8.16 -0.63
C PHE A 58 -11.49 9.52 0.07
N VAL A 59 -10.30 9.86 0.56
CA VAL A 59 -9.94 11.24 0.93
C VAL A 59 -9.70 12.03 -0.35
N SER A 60 -9.89 13.35 -0.33
CA SER A 60 -9.70 14.18 -1.53
C SER A 60 -8.27 14.05 -2.09
N ASP A 61 -8.18 14.03 -3.42
CA ASP A 61 -6.90 13.88 -4.13
C ASP A 61 -5.94 15.03 -3.83
N GLU A 62 -6.46 16.24 -3.61
CA GLU A 62 -5.69 17.41 -3.22
C GLU A 62 -4.86 17.16 -1.96
N ILE A 63 -5.48 16.67 -0.88
CA ILE A 63 -4.78 16.36 0.38
C ILE A 63 -3.71 15.28 0.15
N ILE A 64 -4.04 14.25 -0.63
CA ILE A 64 -3.09 13.17 -0.91
C ILE A 64 -1.91 13.68 -1.74
N ASN A 65 -2.19 14.45 -2.79
CA ASN A 65 -1.18 14.99 -3.68
C ASN A 65 -0.19 15.91 -2.96
N ASP A 66 -0.68 16.76 -2.05
CA ASP A 66 0.18 17.61 -1.22
C ASP A 66 1.13 16.81 -0.32
N LEU A 67 0.62 15.69 0.26
CA LEU A 67 1.46 14.82 1.07
C LEU A 67 2.53 14.10 0.24
N ILE A 68 2.17 13.66 -0.97
CA ILE A 68 3.10 12.99 -1.89
C ILE A 68 4.14 13.98 -2.40
N GLU A 69 3.75 15.20 -2.75
CA GLU A 69 4.68 16.22 -3.23
C GLU A 69 5.73 16.59 -2.16
N LYS A 70 5.33 16.75 -0.90
CA LYS A 70 6.26 16.97 0.21
C LYS A 70 7.32 15.88 0.32
N ILE A 71 6.95 14.61 0.08
CA ILE A 71 7.90 13.50 0.13
C ILE A 71 8.82 13.51 -1.09
N LEU A 72 8.26 13.75 -2.29
CA LEU A 72 9.04 13.78 -3.54
C LEU A 72 10.03 14.94 -3.60
N SER A 73 9.72 16.07 -2.96
CA SER A 73 10.59 17.25 -2.89
C SER A 73 11.77 17.07 -1.93
N ASP A 74 11.71 16.11 -1.00
CA ASP A 74 12.79 15.85 -0.05
C ASP A 74 13.89 15.01 -0.71
N LYS A 75 15.08 15.63 -0.92
CA LYS A 75 16.25 15.00 -1.54
C LYS A 75 16.71 13.72 -0.83
N LYS A 76 16.38 13.55 0.45
CA LYS A 76 16.68 12.33 1.23
C LYS A 76 16.06 11.09 0.59
N TYR A 77 14.91 11.23 -0.08
CA TYR A 77 14.15 10.13 -0.67
C TYR A 77 14.31 10.03 -2.19
N TYR A 78 15.20 10.80 -2.76
CA TYR A 78 15.42 10.87 -4.22
C TYR A 78 15.63 9.48 -4.84
N ASN A 79 14.71 9.06 -5.71
CA ASN A 79 14.69 7.75 -6.35
C ASN A 79 14.84 6.56 -5.36
N ARG A 80 14.22 6.68 -4.16
CA ARG A 80 14.28 5.65 -3.10
C ARG A 80 12.93 5.37 -2.48
N LEU A 81 11.85 5.47 -3.23
CA LEU A 81 10.47 5.37 -2.75
C LEU A 81 9.81 4.07 -3.18
N ILE A 82 8.95 3.55 -2.32
CA ILE A 82 7.95 2.55 -2.66
C ILE A 82 6.57 3.08 -2.29
N PHE A 83 5.68 3.22 -3.28
CA PHE A 83 4.33 3.69 -3.09
C PHE A 83 3.39 2.52 -2.81
N ASP A 84 2.82 2.50 -1.61
CA ASP A 84 1.79 1.52 -1.18
C ASP A 84 0.43 2.20 -1.09
N GLY A 85 -0.46 1.85 -2.01
CA GLY A 85 -1.81 2.41 -2.07
C GLY A 85 -1.92 3.80 -2.66
N TYR A 86 -0.97 4.19 -3.51
CA TYR A 86 -0.98 5.39 -4.35
C TYR A 86 -0.22 5.09 -5.66
N PRO A 87 -0.71 5.58 -6.82
CA PRO A 87 -2.00 6.24 -7.04
C PRO A 87 -3.20 5.26 -6.95
N ARG A 88 -4.43 5.78 -6.73
CA ARG A 88 -5.66 4.99 -6.64
C ARG A 88 -6.70 5.31 -7.72
N ASN A 89 -6.53 6.41 -8.43
CA ASN A 89 -7.34 6.81 -9.58
C ASN A 89 -6.43 7.43 -10.65
N LEU A 90 -6.99 7.69 -11.82
CA LEU A 90 -6.23 8.18 -12.97
C LEU A 90 -5.68 9.59 -12.72
N ASP A 91 -6.43 10.47 -12.04
CA ASP A 91 -6.00 11.84 -11.75
C ASP A 91 -4.77 11.85 -10.84
N GLN A 92 -4.76 10.98 -9.82
CA GLN A 92 -3.58 10.77 -8.97
C GLN A 92 -2.39 10.23 -9.77
N ALA A 93 -2.61 9.32 -10.73
CA ALA A 93 -1.54 8.77 -11.56
C ALA A 93 -0.93 9.86 -12.45
N MET A 94 -1.76 10.67 -13.10
CA MET A 94 -1.31 11.80 -13.91
C MET A 94 -0.55 12.84 -13.07
N ASN A 95 -1.06 13.14 -11.86
CA ASN A 95 -0.36 14.02 -10.94
C ASN A 95 0.99 13.47 -10.50
N LEU A 96 1.07 12.15 -10.18
CA LEU A 96 2.33 11.51 -9.85
C LEU A 96 3.34 11.61 -10.98
N ASP A 97 2.92 11.38 -12.23
CA ASP A 97 3.79 11.49 -13.41
C ASP A 97 4.35 12.92 -13.56
N LEU A 98 3.51 13.95 -13.31
CA LEU A 98 3.96 15.35 -13.30
C LEU A 98 4.96 15.64 -12.17
N LEU A 99 4.69 15.17 -10.96
CA LEU A 99 5.57 15.37 -9.82
C LEU A 99 6.91 14.63 -9.99
N ILE A 100 6.89 13.40 -10.48
CA ILE A 100 8.09 12.61 -10.79
C ILE A 100 8.98 13.37 -11.80
N LYS A 101 8.37 13.92 -12.84
CA LYS A 101 9.08 14.77 -13.83
C LYS A 101 9.59 16.06 -13.19
N LYS A 102 8.76 16.78 -12.42
CA LYS A 102 9.10 18.04 -11.74
C LYS A 102 10.33 17.89 -10.85
N TYR A 103 10.43 16.78 -10.12
CA TYR A 103 11.54 16.51 -9.20
C TYR A 103 12.66 15.67 -9.83
N ASN A 104 12.67 15.51 -11.16
CA ASN A 104 13.70 14.78 -11.91
C ASN A 104 13.94 13.35 -11.39
N GLN A 105 12.85 12.68 -11.03
CA GLN A 105 12.81 11.30 -10.57
C GLN A 105 12.25 10.38 -11.65
N LYS A 106 12.24 9.06 -11.41
CA LYS A 106 11.62 8.08 -12.32
C LYS A 106 10.89 6.98 -11.56
N ILE A 107 9.80 6.48 -12.12
CA ILE A 107 9.20 5.20 -11.72
C ILE A 107 9.99 4.11 -12.44
N SER A 108 10.58 3.20 -11.68
CA SER A 108 11.41 2.12 -12.23
C SER A 108 10.61 0.88 -12.56
N CYS A 109 9.61 0.55 -11.74
CA CYS A 109 8.65 -0.53 -12.03
C CYS A 109 7.35 -0.36 -11.25
N VAL A 110 6.35 -1.07 -11.72
CA VAL A 110 5.02 -1.17 -11.13
C VAL A 110 4.70 -2.64 -10.93
N ILE A 111 4.43 -3.05 -9.71
CA ILE A 111 4.12 -4.43 -9.35
C ILE A 111 2.65 -4.53 -8.98
N SER A 112 1.90 -5.38 -9.65
CA SER A 112 0.48 -5.65 -9.35
C SER A 112 0.32 -7.04 -8.74
N LEU A 113 -0.23 -7.09 -7.52
CA LEU A 113 -0.58 -8.34 -6.85
C LEU A 113 -2.02 -8.70 -7.20
N ASN A 114 -2.21 -9.78 -7.96
CA ASN A 114 -3.52 -10.27 -8.36
C ASN A 114 -4.06 -11.25 -7.31
N VAL A 115 -5.19 -10.91 -6.67
CA VAL A 115 -5.81 -11.73 -5.61
C VAL A 115 -7.32 -11.74 -5.78
N GLU A 116 -7.90 -12.92 -5.71
CA GLU A 116 -9.34 -13.15 -5.79
C GLU A 116 -10.09 -12.52 -4.61
N LYS A 117 -11.35 -12.11 -4.85
CA LYS A 117 -12.19 -11.38 -3.88
C LYS A 117 -12.34 -12.12 -2.55
N GLU A 118 -12.61 -13.42 -2.61
CA GLU A 118 -12.83 -14.28 -1.45
C GLU A 118 -11.60 -14.34 -0.54
N ILE A 119 -10.40 -14.43 -1.16
CA ILE A 119 -9.13 -14.40 -0.43
C ILE A 119 -8.88 -13.03 0.20
N VAL A 120 -9.22 -11.96 -0.51
CA VAL A 120 -9.14 -10.58 -0.02
C VAL A 120 -9.99 -10.41 1.25
N VAL A 121 -11.26 -10.81 1.19
CA VAL A 121 -12.19 -10.72 2.33
C VAL A 121 -11.63 -11.48 3.53
N LYS A 122 -11.25 -12.75 3.34
CA LYS A 122 -10.68 -13.59 4.40
C LYS A 122 -9.42 -12.97 5.00
N ARG A 123 -8.53 -12.42 4.17
CA ARG A 123 -7.30 -11.77 4.65
C ARG A 123 -7.57 -10.53 5.49
N ILE A 124 -8.54 -9.69 5.10
CA ILE A 124 -8.81 -8.46 5.83
C ILE A 124 -9.54 -8.75 7.14
N LEU A 125 -10.52 -9.67 7.14
CA LEU A 125 -11.24 -10.06 8.37
C LEU A 125 -10.32 -10.70 9.40
N GLY A 126 -9.29 -11.45 8.97
CA GLY A 126 -8.29 -12.05 9.84
C GLY A 126 -7.13 -11.11 10.20
N ARG A 127 -7.10 -9.87 9.71
CA ARG A 127 -6.01 -8.94 9.96
C ARG A 127 -5.98 -8.45 11.40
N GLN A 128 -4.78 -8.43 11.97
CA GLN A 128 -4.50 -7.88 13.29
C GLN A 128 -3.28 -6.96 13.20
N THR A 129 -3.33 -5.83 13.85
CA THR A 129 -2.21 -4.88 13.93
C THR A 129 -1.81 -4.71 15.39
N CYS A 130 -0.52 -4.84 15.69
CA CYS A 130 -0.03 -4.57 17.03
C CYS A 130 0.02 -3.06 17.29
N ASN A 131 -0.71 -2.57 18.29
CA ASN A 131 -0.74 -1.16 18.66
C ASN A 131 0.58 -0.66 19.28
N LYS A 132 1.49 -1.57 19.67
CA LYS A 132 2.79 -1.23 20.27
C LYS A 132 3.90 -1.13 19.23
N CYS A 133 4.04 -2.11 18.33
CA CYS A 133 5.14 -2.15 17.35
C CYS A 133 4.70 -1.91 15.89
N GLY A 134 3.40 -1.80 15.62
CA GLY A 134 2.85 -1.58 14.28
C GLY A 134 2.87 -2.80 13.35
N LEU A 135 3.45 -3.93 13.78
CA LEU A 135 3.51 -5.15 12.96
C LEU A 135 2.10 -5.66 12.63
N ILE A 136 1.97 -6.18 11.41
CA ILE A 136 0.71 -6.72 10.90
C ILE A 136 0.79 -8.24 10.88
N PHE A 137 -0.22 -8.85 11.49
CA PHE A 137 -0.45 -10.30 11.55
C PHE A 137 -1.78 -10.66 10.89
N ASN A 138 -2.01 -11.95 10.76
CA ASN A 138 -3.25 -12.48 10.21
C ASN A 138 -3.61 -13.80 10.90
N GLU A 139 -4.82 -13.91 11.41
CA GLU A 139 -5.30 -15.10 12.14
C GLU A 139 -5.15 -16.39 11.31
N TYR A 140 -5.29 -16.32 9.98
CA TYR A 140 -5.31 -17.48 9.09
C TYR A 140 -3.99 -17.72 8.36
N PHE A 141 -3.26 -16.66 8.02
CA PHE A 141 -2.13 -16.74 7.08
C PHE A 141 -0.77 -16.44 7.72
N LYS A 142 -0.74 -15.68 8.82
CA LYS A 142 0.46 -15.31 9.57
C LYS A 142 0.09 -14.98 11.02
N PRO A 143 -0.28 -15.97 11.84
CA PRO A 143 -0.62 -15.73 13.24
C PRO A 143 0.54 -15.13 14.03
N ALA A 144 0.23 -14.24 14.98
CA ALA A 144 1.22 -13.76 15.94
C ALA A 144 1.52 -14.86 16.95
N ASN A 145 2.81 -15.07 17.23
CA ASN A 145 3.30 -16.01 18.23
C ASN A 145 4.63 -15.50 18.83
N ASP A 146 5.12 -16.15 19.87
CA ASP A 146 6.32 -15.72 20.60
C ASP A 146 7.60 -15.67 19.74
N LYS A 147 7.63 -16.40 18.61
CA LYS A 147 8.78 -16.39 17.68
C LYS A 147 8.79 -15.17 16.76
N ASN A 148 7.63 -14.59 16.47
CA ASN A 148 7.49 -13.49 15.50
C ASN A 148 6.92 -12.20 16.09
N HIS A 149 6.54 -12.20 17.40
CA HIS A 149 5.92 -11.04 18.06
C HIS A 149 6.24 -10.98 19.56
N SER A 150 7.15 -10.10 19.93
CA SER A 150 7.61 -9.90 21.31
C SER A 150 6.69 -9.04 22.20
N CYS A 151 5.71 -8.32 21.61
CA CYS A 151 4.85 -7.41 22.38
C CYS A 151 3.73 -8.12 23.16
N GLY A 152 3.37 -9.36 22.76
CA GLY A 152 2.26 -10.12 23.32
C GLY A 152 0.91 -9.82 22.65
N THR A 153 0.01 -10.80 22.71
CA THR A 153 -1.28 -10.80 22.00
C THR A 153 -2.24 -9.71 22.47
N LYS A 154 -2.11 -9.22 23.70
CA LYS A 154 -2.95 -8.13 24.24
C LYS A 154 -2.86 -6.80 23.47
N TYR A 155 -1.82 -6.62 22.67
CA TYR A 155 -1.66 -5.43 21.84
C TYR A 155 -2.17 -5.60 20.41
N LEU A 156 -2.69 -6.78 20.06
CA LEU A 156 -3.27 -7.02 18.74
C LEU A 156 -4.70 -6.47 18.69
N ALA A 157 -4.95 -5.66 17.66
CA ALA A 157 -6.27 -5.05 17.43
C ALA A 157 -6.65 -5.15 15.94
N LYS A 158 -7.94 -5.29 15.68
CA LYS A 158 -8.51 -5.14 14.34
C LYS A 158 -8.64 -3.65 14.01
N ARG A 159 -8.50 -3.28 12.75
CA ARG A 159 -8.73 -1.91 12.31
C ARG A 159 -10.24 -1.62 12.30
N SER A 160 -10.62 -0.37 12.52
CA SER A 160 -12.03 0.05 12.50
C SER A 160 -12.72 -0.13 11.14
N ASP A 161 -11.92 -0.13 10.06
CA ASP A 161 -12.36 -0.30 8.68
C ASP A 161 -12.31 -1.77 8.17
N ASP A 162 -11.99 -2.74 9.04
CA ASP A 162 -11.96 -4.18 8.71
C ASP A 162 -13.35 -4.83 8.93
N LYS A 163 -14.39 -4.24 8.33
CA LYS A 163 -15.75 -4.74 8.29
C LYS A 163 -16.09 -5.20 6.88
N GLU A 164 -16.85 -6.29 6.74
CA GLU A 164 -17.14 -6.90 5.44
C GLU A 164 -17.73 -5.91 4.43
N GLU A 165 -18.72 -5.14 4.82
CA GLU A 165 -19.34 -4.11 3.97
C GLU A 165 -18.30 -3.10 3.44
N VAL A 166 -17.41 -2.64 4.32
CA VAL A 166 -16.34 -1.69 3.97
C VAL A 166 -15.32 -2.34 3.04
N ILE A 167 -15.01 -3.62 3.26
CA ILE A 167 -14.08 -4.40 2.43
C ILE A 167 -14.65 -4.52 1.01
N LEU A 168 -15.91 -4.90 0.87
CA LEU A 168 -16.57 -5.05 -0.42
C LEU A 168 -16.60 -3.73 -1.17
N LYS A 169 -17.00 -2.64 -0.52
CA LYS A 169 -16.98 -1.30 -1.11
C LYS A 169 -15.58 -0.88 -1.58
N ARG A 170 -14.54 -1.17 -0.80
CA ARG A 170 -13.15 -0.86 -1.17
C ARG A 170 -12.66 -1.71 -2.33
N TYR A 171 -13.12 -2.96 -2.42
CA TYR A 171 -12.80 -3.84 -3.53
C TYR A 171 -13.45 -3.34 -4.83
N ASP A 172 -14.74 -2.98 -4.78
CA ASP A 172 -15.46 -2.43 -5.94
C ASP A 172 -14.83 -1.09 -6.39
N THR A 173 -14.48 -0.22 -5.44
CA THR A 173 -13.76 1.03 -5.75
C THR A 173 -12.38 0.76 -6.39
N TYR A 174 -11.69 -0.29 -5.98
CA TYR A 174 -10.43 -0.70 -6.62
C TYR A 174 -10.65 -1.13 -8.07
N LEU A 175 -11.68 -1.94 -8.35
CA LEU A 175 -12.00 -2.35 -9.71
C LEU A 175 -12.36 -1.17 -10.60
N GLU A 176 -13.19 -0.26 -10.11
CA GLU A 176 -13.67 0.90 -10.86
C GLU A 176 -12.56 1.93 -11.13
N LYS A 177 -11.80 2.30 -10.09
CA LYS A 177 -10.91 3.47 -10.13
C LYS A 177 -9.43 3.12 -10.27
N THR A 178 -8.99 2.02 -9.65
CA THR A 178 -7.55 1.68 -9.60
C THR A 178 -7.14 0.73 -10.72
N LEU A 179 -7.98 -0.26 -11.05
CA LEU A 179 -7.67 -1.19 -12.12
C LEU A 179 -7.40 -0.50 -13.48
N PRO A 180 -8.09 0.60 -13.88
CA PRO A 180 -7.76 1.32 -15.10
C PRO A 180 -6.32 1.89 -15.15
N ILE A 181 -5.74 2.25 -13.99
CA ILE A 181 -4.37 2.77 -13.91
C ILE A 181 -3.35 1.69 -14.29
N ILE A 182 -3.62 0.43 -13.99
CA ILE A 182 -2.75 -0.70 -14.34
C ILE A 182 -2.56 -0.75 -15.86
N LYS A 183 -3.62 -0.47 -16.63
CA LYS A 183 -3.55 -0.37 -18.08
C LYS A 183 -2.66 0.79 -18.56
N HIS A 184 -2.64 1.91 -17.83
CA HIS A 184 -1.75 3.06 -18.11
C HIS A 184 -0.28 2.62 -17.98
N TYR A 185 0.11 2.04 -16.85
CA TYR A 185 1.49 1.60 -16.63
C TYR A 185 1.90 0.39 -17.49
N LYS A 186 0.95 -0.44 -17.93
CA LYS A 186 1.20 -1.51 -18.91
C LYS A 186 1.64 -0.94 -20.26
N LYS A 187 1.01 0.15 -20.73
CA LYS A 187 1.40 0.84 -21.98
C LYS A 187 2.81 1.44 -21.89
N LEU A 188 3.28 1.76 -20.70
CA LEU A 188 4.63 2.30 -20.44
C LEU A 188 5.68 1.19 -20.27
N ASN A 189 5.32 -0.09 -20.42
CA ASN A 189 6.18 -1.25 -20.18
C ASN A 189 6.81 -1.31 -18.79
N LEU A 190 6.13 -0.75 -17.78
CA LEU A 190 6.58 -0.73 -16.40
C LEU A 190 5.91 -1.80 -15.52
N LEU A 191 4.85 -2.46 -15.99
CA LEU A 191 3.99 -3.34 -15.22
C LEU A 191 4.54 -4.77 -15.15
N HIS A 192 4.61 -5.28 -13.92
CA HIS A 192 4.84 -6.69 -13.60
C HIS A 192 3.69 -7.23 -12.76
N GLU A 193 3.03 -8.29 -13.22
CA GLU A 193 1.91 -8.92 -12.52
C GLU A 193 2.39 -10.16 -11.76
N ILE A 194 1.99 -10.29 -10.50
CA ILE A 194 2.34 -11.41 -9.63
C ILE A 194 1.07 -11.98 -9.03
N GLU A 195 0.94 -13.31 -9.07
CA GLU A 195 -0.11 -14.05 -8.38
C GLU A 195 0.03 -13.88 -6.86
N GLY A 196 -0.91 -13.19 -6.25
CA GLY A 196 -0.86 -12.85 -4.82
C GLY A 196 -1.44 -13.91 -3.89
N LYS A 197 -1.92 -15.06 -4.41
CA LYS A 197 -2.41 -16.19 -3.58
C LYS A 197 -1.31 -17.11 -3.07
N ILE A 198 -0.14 -17.09 -3.67
CA ILE A 198 1.03 -17.84 -3.22
C ILE A 198 1.58 -17.30 -1.90
N GLY A 199 2.49 -18.03 -1.26
CA GLY A 199 3.06 -17.64 0.04
C GLY A 199 3.81 -16.31 0.02
N ILE A 200 3.87 -15.65 1.18
CA ILE A 200 4.49 -14.31 1.34
C ILE A 200 5.93 -14.31 0.82
N GLU A 201 6.72 -15.33 1.19
CA GLU A 201 8.13 -15.46 0.77
C GLU A 201 8.25 -15.69 -0.73
N GLN A 202 7.38 -16.50 -1.32
CA GLN A 202 7.40 -16.78 -2.76
C GLN A 202 7.08 -15.52 -3.58
N ILE A 203 6.13 -14.70 -3.11
CA ILE A 203 5.85 -13.38 -3.71
C ILE A 203 7.11 -12.51 -3.63
N PHE A 204 7.75 -12.46 -2.46
CA PHE A 204 8.92 -11.62 -2.26
C PHE A 204 10.10 -12.05 -3.14
N VAL A 205 10.34 -13.35 -3.31
CA VAL A 205 11.36 -13.88 -4.23
C VAL A 205 11.12 -13.40 -5.67
N LYS A 206 9.86 -13.47 -6.16
CA LYS A 206 9.51 -12.95 -7.49
C LYS A 206 9.76 -11.45 -7.61
N ILE A 207 9.34 -10.67 -6.59
CA ILE A 207 9.57 -9.22 -6.54
C ILE A 207 11.07 -8.91 -6.59
N ARG A 208 11.89 -9.62 -5.81
CA ARG A 208 13.35 -9.46 -5.83
C ARG A 208 13.94 -9.69 -7.21
N GLY A 209 13.52 -10.75 -7.89
CA GLY A 209 13.97 -11.05 -9.26
C GLY A 209 13.66 -9.90 -10.23
N ILE A 210 12.44 -9.34 -10.15
CA ILE A 210 12.05 -8.18 -10.98
C ILE A 210 12.94 -6.96 -10.66
N ILE A 211 13.10 -6.63 -9.38
CA ILE A 211 13.88 -5.44 -8.98
C ILE A 211 15.36 -5.61 -9.37
N ALA A 212 15.94 -6.78 -9.15
CA ALA A 212 17.33 -7.06 -9.50
C ALA A 212 17.60 -6.90 -11.01
N SER A 213 16.64 -7.28 -11.87
CA SER A 213 16.77 -7.10 -13.32
C SER A 213 16.74 -5.63 -13.78
N LEU A 214 16.37 -4.68 -12.90
CA LEU A 214 16.35 -3.25 -13.20
C LEU A 214 17.63 -2.52 -12.77
N GLU A 215 18.47 -3.17 -11.98
CA GLU A 215 19.75 -2.61 -11.47
C GLU A 215 20.97 -3.02 -12.31
N GLY A 216 20.77 -3.98 -13.22
CA GLY A 216 21.79 -4.42 -14.21
C GLY A 216 21.60 -3.70 -15.52
#